data_a9a86be5bd42dba0fc22660bcb65550f
#
_entry.id   a9a86be5bd42dba0fc22660bcb65550f
#
_cell.length_a   1.000
_cell.length_b   1.000
_cell.length_c   1.000
_cell.angle_alpha   90.00
_cell.angle_beta   90.00
_cell.angle_gamma   90.00
#
_symmetry.space_group_name_H-M   'P 1'
#
loop_
_entity.id
_entity.type
_entity.pdbx_description
1 polymer ?
#
loop_
_entity_poly.entity_id
_entity_poly.type
_entity_poly.pdbx_seq_one_letter_code
_entity_poly.pdbx_strand_id
1 'polypeptide(L)'
;MQNAKDSFYMALRSRLAAINPVRTILLRGTVRPGILVEEAEAPFGQLPNDVFVLRWLGLGVDLDLGSTMVAEQCEIVYQSCGTQSFGGLDRGRSLSEMDEELIAMAQPFYTPKLNYATTPPTTMLTKVFWDEPGFGSIAIQRDLLSRSAKLMVYSYQEQGE
;
A
#
# COMPACT_ATOMS: atom_id res chain seq x y z
N MET A 1 4.93 -5.02 -15.47
CA MET A 1 4.52 -4.12 -14.35
C MET A 1 3.88 -4.85 -13.17
N GLN A 2 3.13 -5.93 -13.37
CA GLN A 2 2.49 -6.65 -12.25
C GLN A 2 3.49 -7.12 -11.20
N ASN A 3 4.63 -7.68 -11.60
CA ASN A 3 5.68 -8.09 -10.67
C ASN A 3 6.21 -6.94 -9.80
N ALA A 4 6.24 -5.71 -10.35
CA ALA A 4 6.65 -4.53 -9.58
C ALA A 4 5.58 -4.14 -8.55
N LYS A 5 4.29 -4.15 -8.92
CA LYS A 5 3.18 -3.91 -7.99
C LYS A 5 3.20 -4.92 -6.83
N ASP A 6 3.34 -6.20 -7.16
CA ASP A 6 3.35 -7.27 -6.16
C ASP A 6 4.56 -7.13 -5.22
N SER A 7 5.74 -6.82 -5.77
CA SER A 7 6.96 -6.61 -4.98
C SER A 7 6.83 -5.40 -4.05
N PHE A 8 6.29 -4.30 -4.55
CA PHE A 8 6.00 -3.11 -3.74
C PHE A 8 5.02 -3.43 -2.60
N TYR A 9 3.89 -4.05 -2.93
CA TYR A 9 2.91 -4.45 -1.94
C TYR A 9 3.48 -5.35 -0.86
N MET A 10 4.22 -6.38 -1.26
CA MET A 10 4.83 -7.31 -0.30
C MET A 10 5.89 -6.65 0.59
N ALA A 11 6.62 -5.65 0.06
CA ALA A 11 7.55 -4.84 0.87
C ALA A 11 6.80 -4.02 1.93
N LEU A 12 5.72 -3.34 1.57
CA LEU A 12 4.89 -2.60 2.52
C LEU A 12 4.27 -3.53 3.57
N ARG A 13 3.73 -4.65 3.14
CA ARG A 13 3.14 -5.66 4.03
C ARG A 13 4.13 -6.17 5.08
N SER A 14 5.34 -6.50 4.66
CA SER A 14 6.40 -6.96 5.56
C SER A 14 6.82 -5.89 6.56
N ARG A 15 6.91 -4.63 6.11
CA ARG A 15 7.24 -3.49 6.96
C ARG A 15 6.14 -3.20 7.97
N LEU A 16 4.87 -3.23 7.55
CA LEU A 16 3.74 -3.06 8.45
C LEU A 16 3.74 -4.12 9.55
N ALA A 17 3.97 -5.39 9.20
CA ALA A 17 4.06 -6.47 10.17
C ALA A 17 5.17 -6.27 11.20
N ALA A 18 6.28 -5.64 10.83
CA ALA A 18 7.37 -5.29 11.74
C ALA A 18 7.05 -4.06 12.61
N ILE A 19 6.41 -3.04 12.04
CA ILE A 19 6.08 -1.78 12.71
C ILE A 19 4.92 -1.96 13.69
N ASN A 20 3.85 -2.62 13.26
CA ASN A 20 2.65 -2.85 14.06
C ASN A 20 2.10 -4.26 13.83
N PRO A 21 2.60 -5.27 14.56
CA PRO A 21 2.16 -6.66 14.42
C PRO A 21 0.68 -6.89 14.75
N VAL A 22 0.04 -5.98 15.49
CA VAL A 22 -1.37 -6.10 15.90
C VAL A 22 -2.34 -5.50 14.89
N ARG A 23 -1.84 -4.72 13.91
CA ARG A 23 -2.68 -4.23 12.81
C ARG A 23 -2.86 -5.35 11.80
N THR A 24 -3.94 -6.08 11.98
CA THR A 24 -4.24 -7.29 11.20
C THR A 24 -5.64 -7.25 10.62
N ILE A 25 -5.88 -8.09 9.65
CA ILE A 25 -7.20 -8.36 9.09
C ILE A 25 -7.41 -9.86 8.98
N LEU A 26 -8.63 -10.30 9.24
CA LEU A 26 -9.06 -11.67 8.96
C LEU A 26 -9.62 -11.71 7.53
N LEU A 27 -8.92 -12.40 6.63
CA LEU A 27 -9.33 -12.55 5.24
C LEU A 27 -9.38 -14.02 4.88
N ARG A 28 -10.56 -14.49 4.47
CA ARG A 28 -10.77 -15.91 4.08
C ARG A 28 -10.25 -16.91 5.12
N GLY A 29 -10.50 -16.62 6.40
CA GLY A 29 -10.09 -17.47 7.51
C GLY A 29 -8.63 -17.34 7.94
N THR A 30 -7.84 -16.48 7.31
CA THR A 30 -6.43 -16.25 7.64
C THR A 30 -6.24 -14.85 8.21
N VAL A 31 -5.58 -14.76 9.38
CA VAL A 31 -5.14 -13.49 9.98
C VAL A 31 -3.82 -13.07 9.32
N ARG A 32 -3.75 -11.84 8.86
CA ARG A 32 -2.59 -11.30 8.15
C ARG A 32 -2.45 -9.81 8.38
N PRO A 33 -1.33 -9.17 8.03
CA PRO A 33 -1.17 -7.73 8.16
C PRO A 33 -2.31 -6.95 7.49
N GLY A 34 -2.73 -5.87 8.14
CA GLY A 34 -3.88 -5.05 7.75
C GLY A 34 -3.62 -4.14 6.56
N ILE A 35 -3.18 -4.72 5.47
CA ILE A 35 -2.93 -4.04 4.19
C ILE A 35 -3.42 -4.92 3.05
N LEU A 36 -4.17 -4.34 2.13
CA LEU A 36 -4.83 -5.03 1.01
C LEU A 36 -4.54 -4.35 -0.31
N VAL A 37 -4.66 -5.10 -1.40
CA VAL A 37 -4.73 -4.56 -2.76
C VAL A 37 -6.18 -4.62 -3.23
N GLU A 38 -6.77 -3.49 -3.61
CA GLU A 38 -8.18 -3.39 -3.95
C GLU A 38 -8.60 -4.36 -5.07
N GLU A 39 -7.82 -4.40 -6.14
CA GLU A 39 -8.13 -5.23 -7.32
C GLU A 39 -8.09 -6.74 -7.08
N ALA A 40 -7.35 -7.18 -6.05
CA ALA A 40 -7.13 -8.60 -5.78
C ALA A 40 -7.76 -9.09 -4.47
N GLU A 41 -7.86 -8.22 -3.48
CA GLU A 41 -8.12 -8.64 -2.10
C GLU A 41 -9.25 -7.89 -1.40
N ALA A 42 -9.74 -6.78 -1.98
CA ALA A 42 -10.82 -5.98 -1.42
C ALA A 42 -12.10 -6.09 -2.26
N PRO A 43 -12.79 -7.22 -2.24
CA PRO A 43 -14.03 -7.43 -2.99
C PRO A 43 -15.23 -6.74 -2.32
N PHE A 44 -15.00 -5.79 -1.41
CA PHE A 44 -16.02 -5.25 -0.52
C PHE A 44 -16.57 -3.93 -1.06
N GLY A 45 -17.87 -3.76 -0.99
CA GLY A 45 -18.53 -2.49 -1.28
C GLY A 45 -18.22 -1.36 -0.30
N GLN A 46 -17.51 -1.65 0.78
CA GLN A 46 -17.08 -0.69 1.80
C GLN A 46 -15.62 -0.90 2.17
N LEU A 47 -14.92 0.22 2.37
CA LEU A 47 -13.55 0.21 2.86
C LEU A 47 -13.53 -0.34 4.30
N PRO A 48 -12.72 -1.35 4.61
CA PRO A 48 -12.59 -1.84 5.99
C PRO A 48 -11.94 -0.78 6.89
N ASN A 49 -12.31 -0.76 8.17
CA ASN A 49 -11.71 0.12 9.16
C ASN A 49 -10.35 -0.40 9.60
N ASP A 50 -9.45 0.53 9.93
CA ASP A 50 -8.13 0.23 10.50
C ASP A 50 -7.25 -0.65 9.62
N VAL A 51 -7.44 -0.57 8.32
CA VAL A 51 -6.71 -1.33 7.28
C VAL A 51 -6.31 -0.37 6.16
N PHE A 52 -5.12 -0.57 5.61
CA PHE A 52 -4.66 0.15 4.42
C PHE A 52 -5.11 -0.59 3.16
N VAL A 53 -5.61 0.16 2.18
CA VAL A 53 -6.00 -0.41 0.88
C VAL A 53 -5.28 0.32 -0.24
N LEU A 54 -4.52 -0.42 -1.02
CA LEU A 54 -3.79 0.08 -2.18
C LEU A 54 -4.70 0.07 -3.41
N ARG A 55 -4.71 1.18 -4.13
CA ARG A 55 -5.37 1.36 -5.42
C ARG A 55 -4.36 1.80 -6.46
N TRP A 56 -4.35 1.15 -7.60
CA TRP A 56 -3.52 1.54 -8.73
C TRP A 56 -4.30 2.47 -9.64
N LEU A 57 -3.75 3.65 -9.93
CA LEU A 57 -4.47 4.71 -10.65
C LEU A 57 -3.98 4.87 -12.08
N GLY A 58 -2.86 5.55 -12.27
CA GLY A 58 -2.37 5.93 -13.59
C GLY A 58 -1.01 5.29 -13.91
N LEU A 59 -0.79 5.01 -15.18
CA LEU A 59 0.43 4.42 -15.71
C LEU A 59 1.12 5.39 -16.66
N GLY A 60 2.39 5.69 -16.41
CA GLY A 60 3.28 6.42 -17.32
C GLY A 60 4.37 5.50 -17.83
N VAL A 61 4.80 5.73 -19.06
CA VAL A 61 5.87 4.96 -19.71
C VAL A 61 6.92 5.92 -20.24
N ASP A 62 8.17 5.69 -19.87
CA ASP A 62 9.33 6.42 -20.40
C ASP A 62 10.23 5.48 -21.21
N LEU A 63 10.47 5.87 -22.47
CA LEU A 63 11.23 5.09 -23.44
C LEU A 63 12.61 5.70 -23.76
N ASP A 64 12.97 6.83 -23.14
CA ASP A 64 14.08 7.67 -23.60
C ASP A 64 15.48 7.08 -23.38
N LEU A 65 15.64 6.03 -22.58
CA LEU A 65 16.95 5.52 -22.19
C LEU A 65 17.30 4.12 -22.77
N GLY A 66 16.59 3.69 -23.81
CA GLY A 66 16.83 2.36 -24.40
C GLY A 66 16.30 1.19 -23.55
N SER A 67 15.81 1.46 -22.35
CA SER A 67 15.04 0.55 -21.50
C SER A 67 13.75 1.22 -21.11
N THR A 68 12.67 0.46 -21.12
CA THR A 68 11.35 0.97 -20.75
C THR A 68 11.23 1.10 -19.24
N MET A 69 11.08 2.33 -18.75
CA MET A 69 10.71 2.59 -17.37
C MET A 69 9.21 2.80 -17.27
N VAL A 70 8.58 2.13 -16.34
CA VAL A 70 7.16 2.28 -16.06
C VAL A 70 7.00 2.95 -14.71
N ALA A 71 6.14 3.96 -14.65
CA ALA A 71 5.75 4.66 -13.44
C ALA A 71 4.25 4.49 -13.23
N GLU A 72 3.84 3.99 -12.09
CA GLU A 72 2.43 3.81 -11.76
C GLU A 72 2.09 4.51 -10.46
N GLN A 73 1.01 5.27 -10.47
CA GLN A 73 0.53 5.95 -9.28
C GLN A 73 -0.23 4.99 -8.40
N CYS A 74 0.19 4.90 -7.14
CA CYS A 74 -0.50 4.16 -6.10
C CYS A 74 -1.17 5.14 -5.14
N GLU A 75 -2.45 4.94 -4.87
CA GLU A 75 -3.18 5.60 -3.79
C GLU A 75 -3.39 4.60 -2.66
N ILE A 76 -3.03 4.98 -1.45
CA ILE A 76 -3.26 4.19 -0.25
C ILE A 76 -4.34 4.89 0.55
N VAL A 77 -5.51 4.23 0.66
CA VAL A 77 -6.66 4.74 1.39
C VAL A 77 -6.84 3.99 2.69
N TYR A 78 -7.25 4.70 3.73
CA TYR A 78 -7.49 4.14 5.06
C TYR A 78 -8.46 4.99 5.84
N GLN A 79 -9.13 4.37 6.79
CA GLN A 79 -10.10 5.02 7.65
C GLN A 79 -10.13 4.39 9.04
N SER A 80 -10.56 5.16 10.02
CA SER A 80 -10.77 4.70 11.39
C SER A 80 -12.04 5.30 11.97
N CYS A 81 -12.76 4.49 12.75
CA CYS A 81 -13.85 4.96 13.61
C CYS A 81 -13.41 5.13 15.06
N GLY A 82 -12.17 4.79 15.40
CA GLY A 82 -11.70 4.70 16.78
C GLY A 82 -12.50 3.69 17.60
N THR A 83 -12.35 3.77 18.91
CA THR A 83 -13.09 2.93 19.87
C THR A 83 -14.22 3.68 20.56
N GLN A 84 -14.46 4.93 20.19
CA GLN A 84 -15.39 5.86 20.82
C GLN A 84 -15.06 6.17 22.29
N SER A 85 -13.84 5.84 22.72
CA SER A 85 -13.33 6.22 24.02
C SER A 85 -13.05 7.73 24.10
N PHE A 86 -12.92 8.27 25.30
CA PHE A 86 -12.58 9.70 25.52
C PHE A 86 -13.48 10.69 24.75
N GLY A 87 -14.79 10.39 24.67
CA GLY A 87 -15.74 11.24 23.94
C GLY A 87 -15.54 11.29 22.44
N GLY A 88 -14.92 10.27 21.85
CA GLY A 88 -14.65 10.18 20.43
C GLY A 88 -13.35 10.85 19.97
N LEU A 89 -12.54 11.36 20.88
CA LEU A 89 -11.23 11.96 20.55
C LEU A 89 -10.23 10.92 20.04
N ASP A 90 -10.43 9.67 20.35
CA ASP A 90 -9.58 8.56 19.92
C ASP A 90 -9.64 8.28 18.41
N ARG A 91 -10.68 8.74 17.71
CA ARG A 91 -10.74 8.64 16.23
C ARG A 91 -9.57 9.35 15.56
N GLY A 92 -9.30 10.58 15.97
CA GLY A 92 -8.18 11.35 15.45
C GLY A 92 -6.83 10.72 15.80
N ARG A 93 -6.70 10.16 17.00
CA ARG A 93 -5.49 9.43 17.41
C ARG A 93 -5.28 8.18 16.60
N SER A 94 -6.32 7.37 16.41
CA SER A 94 -6.24 6.15 15.59
C SER A 94 -5.85 6.46 14.14
N LEU A 95 -6.39 7.52 13.55
CA LEU A 95 -5.99 7.94 12.20
C LEU A 95 -4.55 8.43 12.16
N SER A 96 -4.10 9.20 13.17
CA SER A 96 -2.72 9.67 13.28
C SER A 96 -1.73 8.52 13.44
N GLU A 97 -2.07 7.49 14.18
CA GLU A 97 -1.26 6.27 14.29
C GLU A 97 -1.10 5.61 12.91
N MET A 98 -2.16 5.54 12.13
CA MET A 98 -2.08 5.02 10.76
C MET A 98 -1.24 5.93 9.85
N ASP A 99 -1.33 7.25 9.98
CA ASP A 99 -0.47 8.20 9.27
C ASP A 99 1.02 7.92 9.57
N GLU A 100 1.38 7.75 10.84
CA GLU A 100 2.75 7.46 11.27
C GLU A 100 3.24 6.11 10.76
N GLU A 101 2.40 5.10 10.81
CA GLU A 101 2.70 3.77 10.27
C GLU A 101 2.94 3.84 8.75
N LEU A 102 2.09 4.60 8.02
CA LEU A 102 2.26 4.76 6.58
C LEU A 102 3.54 5.51 6.24
N ILE A 103 3.88 6.57 6.97
CA ILE A 103 5.16 7.28 6.82
C ILE A 103 6.32 6.32 7.01
N ALA A 104 6.27 5.47 8.02
CA ALA A 104 7.36 4.54 8.33
C ALA A 104 7.47 3.41 7.29
N MET A 105 6.36 2.78 6.89
CA MET A 105 6.41 1.66 5.94
C MET A 105 6.66 2.08 4.50
N ALA A 106 6.22 3.28 4.11
CA ALA A 106 6.35 3.81 2.75
C ALA A 106 7.51 4.80 2.58
N GLN A 107 8.47 4.83 3.50
CA GLN A 107 9.69 5.61 3.31
C GLN A 107 10.32 5.29 1.95
N PRO A 108 10.76 6.30 1.19
CA PRO A 108 11.39 6.10 -0.10
C PRO A 108 12.52 5.09 -0.01
N PHE A 109 12.44 4.06 -0.81
CA PHE A 109 13.38 2.96 -0.81
C PHE A 109 13.27 2.18 -2.11
N TYR A 110 13.99 1.11 -2.19
CA TYR A 110 13.85 0.13 -3.26
C TYR A 110 13.71 -1.27 -2.68
N THR A 111 13.08 -2.15 -3.47
CA THR A 111 13.01 -3.58 -3.18
C THR A 111 13.42 -4.38 -4.41
N PRO A 112 14.00 -5.57 -4.25
CA PRO A 112 14.15 -6.48 -5.38
C PRO A 112 12.80 -6.74 -6.04
N LYS A 113 12.77 -6.74 -7.36
CA LYS A 113 11.59 -7.18 -8.10
C LYS A 113 11.57 -8.70 -8.13
N LEU A 114 10.45 -9.28 -7.70
CA LEU A 114 10.25 -10.72 -7.67
C LEU A 114 9.17 -11.13 -8.66
N ASN A 115 9.39 -12.25 -9.30
CA ASN A 115 8.37 -12.90 -10.14
C ASN A 115 7.53 -13.84 -9.26
N TYR A 116 6.31 -13.43 -8.96
CA TYR A 116 5.36 -14.20 -8.16
C TYR A 116 4.58 -15.25 -8.96
N ALA A 117 4.80 -15.35 -10.26
CA ALA A 117 4.25 -16.45 -11.05
C ALA A 117 4.98 -17.77 -10.78
N THR A 118 6.12 -17.73 -10.12
CA THR A 118 6.89 -18.93 -9.71
C THR A 118 6.73 -19.21 -8.21
N THR A 119 6.87 -20.47 -7.81
CA THR A 119 6.82 -20.89 -6.41
C THR A 119 8.06 -21.71 -6.09
N PRO A 120 9.00 -21.22 -5.24
CA PRO A 120 9.00 -19.90 -4.62
C PRO A 120 9.22 -18.76 -5.63
N PRO A 121 8.89 -17.50 -5.28
CA PRO A 121 9.14 -16.36 -6.14
C PRO A 121 10.63 -16.20 -6.48
N THR A 122 10.93 -15.93 -7.75
CA THR A 122 12.31 -15.78 -8.22
C THR A 122 12.68 -14.30 -8.35
N THR A 123 13.93 -13.97 -7.98
CA THR A 123 14.44 -12.61 -8.10
C THR A 123 14.67 -12.26 -9.57
N MET A 124 14.21 -11.10 -9.98
CA MET A 124 14.41 -10.51 -11.27
C MET A 124 15.67 -9.62 -11.29
N LEU A 125 16.06 -9.13 -12.46
CA LEU A 125 17.29 -8.33 -12.62
C LEU A 125 17.14 -6.90 -12.12
N THR A 126 15.94 -6.33 -12.25
CA THR A 126 15.66 -4.94 -11.90
C THR A 126 15.04 -4.82 -10.50
N LYS A 127 14.93 -3.60 -10.05
CA LYS A 127 14.37 -3.26 -8.74
C LYS A 127 13.09 -2.44 -8.91
N VAL A 128 12.35 -2.33 -7.85
CA VAL A 128 11.19 -1.45 -7.72
C VAL A 128 11.55 -0.31 -6.79
N PHE A 129 11.24 0.91 -7.20
CA PHE A 129 11.49 2.14 -6.46
C PHE A 129 10.18 2.86 -6.20
N TRP A 130 10.14 3.73 -5.21
CA TRP A 130 9.01 4.64 -4.97
C TRP A 130 9.47 5.92 -4.31
N ASP A 131 8.65 6.95 -4.46
CA ASP A 131 8.86 8.26 -3.85
C ASP A 131 8.12 8.38 -2.51
N GLU A 132 8.22 9.57 -1.90
CA GLU A 132 7.52 9.88 -0.66
C GLU A 132 6.01 9.93 -0.87
N PRO A 133 5.20 9.38 0.07
CA PRO A 133 3.77 9.52 0.02
C PRO A 133 3.34 10.97 0.27
N GLY A 134 2.50 11.50 -0.60
CA GLY A 134 1.82 12.78 -0.42
C GLY A 134 0.45 12.57 0.22
N PHE A 135 0.27 13.05 1.45
CA PHE A 135 -0.96 12.89 2.19
C PHE A 135 -2.03 13.91 1.79
N GLY A 136 -3.25 13.42 1.60
CA GLY A 136 -4.42 14.25 1.39
C GLY A 136 -5.04 14.76 2.68
N SER A 137 -6.10 15.54 2.55
CA SER A 137 -6.88 16.04 3.68
C SER A 137 -7.66 14.92 4.37
N ILE A 138 -7.96 15.12 5.66
CA ILE A 138 -8.88 14.24 6.37
C ILE A 138 -10.30 14.45 5.82
N ALA A 139 -10.96 13.37 5.45
CA ALA A 139 -12.38 13.35 5.13
C ALA A 139 -13.18 12.86 6.35
N ILE A 140 -14.27 13.54 6.64
CA ILE A 140 -15.15 13.23 7.77
C ILE A 140 -16.48 12.76 7.21
N GLN A 141 -16.87 11.55 7.55
CA GLN A 141 -18.17 10.99 7.15
C GLN A 141 -18.79 10.26 8.33
N ARG A 142 -19.81 10.85 8.94
CA ARG A 142 -20.43 10.32 10.17
C ARG A 142 -19.38 10.08 11.26
N ASP A 143 -19.21 8.83 11.67
CA ASP A 143 -18.25 8.43 12.71
C ASP A 143 -16.88 8.04 12.17
N LEU A 144 -16.66 8.15 10.85
CA LEU A 144 -15.42 7.77 10.21
C LEU A 144 -14.56 8.98 9.90
N LEU A 145 -13.27 8.84 10.16
CA LEU A 145 -12.22 9.70 9.62
C LEU A 145 -11.44 8.90 8.59
N SER A 146 -11.24 9.46 7.41
CA SER A 146 -10.49 8.83 6.35
C SER A 146 -9.44 9.76 5.77
N ARG A 147 -8.42 9.18 5.19
CA ARG A 147 -7.37 9.86 4.47
C ARG A 147 -6.88 8.99 3.33
N SER A 148 -6.31 9.59 2.32
CA SER A 148 -5.50 8.89 1.33
C SER A 148 -4.14 9.52 1.20
N ALA A 149 -3.16 8.71 0.79
CA ALA A 149 -1.84 9.16 0.39
C ALA A 149 -1.52 8.63 -0.99
N LYS A 150 -0.82 9.42 -1.79
CA LYS A 150 -0.43 9.04 -3.16
C LYS A 150 1.08 9.03 -3.28
N LEU A 151 1.60 8.06 -3.99
CA LEU A 151 3.02 7.96 -4.32
C LEU A 151 3.18 7.34 -5.71
N MET A 152 4.37 7.52 -6.29
CA MET A 152 4.72 6.91 -7.56
C MET A 152 5.61 5.69 -7.33
N VAL A 153 5.31 4.61 -8.02
CA VAL A 153 6.10 3.37 -8.05
C VAL A 153 6.74 3.22 -9.42
N TYR A 154 8.04 3.04 -9.45
CA TYR A 154 8.84 2.99 -10.67
C TYR A 154 9.50 1.62 -10.82
N SER A 155 9.55 1.13 -12.05
CA SER A 155 10.29 -0.08 -12.38
C SER A 155 10.72 -0.10 -13.84
N TYR A 156 11.93 -0.56 -14.09
CA TYR A 156 12.35 -0.90 -15.45
C TYR A 156 11.73 -2.22 -15.87
N GLN A 157 11.20 -2.26 -17.10
CA GLN A 157 10.68 -3.49 -17.67
C GLN A 157 11.80 -4.44 -18.05
N GLU A 158 11.60 -5.72 -17.81
CA GLU A 158 12.52 -6.78 -18.23
C GLU A 158 11.94 -7.55 -19.42
N GLN A 159 12.81 -8.21 -20.15
CA GLN A 159 12.38 -9.04 -21.27
C GLN A 159 11.47 -10.16 -20.73
N GLY A 160 10.26 -10.27 -21.29
CA GLY A 160 9.30 -11.29 -20.91
C GLY A 160 8.24 -10.86 -19.88
N GLU A 161 8.23 -9.59 -19.48
CA GLU A 161 7.16 -9.00 -18.67
C GLU A 161 5.98 -8.50 -19.52
#